data_1fd4352bddede3a48ae60d821d6c90c7
#
_entry.id   1fd4352bddede3a48ae60d821d6c90c7
#
_cell.length_a   1.000
_cell.length_b   1.000
_cell.length_c   1.000
_cell.angle_alpha   90.00
_cell.angle_beta   90.00
_cell.angle_gamma   90.00
#
_symmetry.space_group_name_H-M   'P 1'
#
loop_
_entity.id
_entity.type
_entity.pdbx_description
1 polymer ?
#
loop_
_entity_poly.entity_id
_entity_poly.type
_entity_poly.pdbx_seq_one_letter_code
_entity_poly.pdbx_strand_id
1 'polypeptide(L)'
;MVSTIQWIKKNKSSMQSTAECFKKVKSDCLKFITSQETSKEKFSNKDKMLKSFLIPVCFWIAKKANNKKPYFVGLAGGQGTGKTTISSIIKIILEKYFKLKVFKISIDDFYKTRKERSSLSNKVHPMLMTRGVPGTHDVKIMLDFFKKSKNK
;
A
#
# COMPACT_ATOMS: atom_id res chain seq x y z
N MET A 1 -23.68 25.82 -6.26
CA MET A 1 -22.74 26.03 -7.38
C MET A 1 -21.42 26.56 -6.84
N VAL A 2 -20.35 25.80 -6.89
CA VAL A 2 -19.01 26.29 -6.47
C VAL A 2 -18.52 27.21 -7.59
N SER A 3 -18.17 28.46 -7.27
CA SER A 3 -17.72 29.40 -8.28
C SER A 3 -16.46 28.93 -9.00
N THR A 4 -16.34 29.15 -10.30
CA THR A 4 -15.17 28.80 -11.12
C THR A 4 -13.87 29.34 -10.51
N ILE A 5 -13.90 30.48 -9.84
CA ILE A 5 -12.75 31.07 -9.13
C ILE A 5 -12.33 30.25 -7.93
N GLN A 6 -13.25 29.67 -7.15
CA GLN A 6 -12.93 28.78 -6.03
C GLN A 6 -12.33 27.45 -6.52
N TRP A 7 -12.83 26.93 -7.65
CA TRP A 7 -12.28 25.72 -8.28
C TRP A 7 -10.83 25.94 -8.76
N ILE A 8 -10.55 27.07 -9.43
CA ILE A 8 -9.21 27.44 -9.91
C ILE A 8 -8.23 27.63 -8.74
N LYS A 9 -8.62 28.32 -7.67
CA LYS A 9 -7.79 28.52 -6.47
C LYS A 9 -7.48 27.19 -5.78
N LYS A 10 -8.46 26.30 -5.64
CA LYS A 10 -8.31 24.98 -5.04
C LYS A 10 -7.36 24.09 -5.84
N ASN A 11 -7.45 24.12 -7.18
CA ASN A 11 -6.57 23.32 -8.04
C ASN A 11 -5.14 23.85 -8.11
N LYS A 12 -4.92 25.19 -8.11
CA LYS A 12 -3.57 25.77 -8.02
C LYS A 12 -2.84 25.37 -6.72
N SER A 13 -3.51 25.47 -5.57
CA SER A 13 -2.94 25.05 -4.28
C SER A 13 -2.61 23.54 -4.26
N SER A 14 -3.49 22.72 -4.80
CA SER A 14 -3.27 21.27 -4.92
C SER A 14 -2.10 20.92 -5.84
N MET A 15 -1.95 21.60 -6.98
CA MET A 15 -0.83 21.39 -7.91
C MET A 15 0.50 21.84 -7.30
N GLN A 16 0.53 22.96 -6.58
CA GLN A 16 1.74 23.45 -5.91
C GLN A 16 2.21 22.49 -4.82
N SER A 17 1.29 21.96 -4.01
CA SER A 17 1.57 20.95 -2.99
C SER A 17 2.07 19.64 -3.61
N THR A 18 1.53 19.21 -4.74
CA THR A 18 1.98 18.00 -5.45
C THR A 18 3.40 18.17 -5.99
N ALA A 19 3.73 19.36 -6.57
CA ALA A 19 5.06 19.64 -7.09
C ALA A 19 6.11 19.69 -5.97
N GLU A 20 5.77 20.27 -4.83
CA GLU A 20 6.63 20.32 -3.65
C GLU A 20 6.88 18.91 -3.09
N CYS A 21 5.83 18.11 -2.91
CA CYS A 21 5.94 16.73 -2.49
C CYS A 21 6.84 15.94 -3.44
N PHE A 22 6.62 16.08 -4.76
CA PHE A 22 7.44 15.40 -5.76
C PHE A 22 8.92 15.75 -5.64
N LYS A 23 9.28 17.04 -5.51
CA LYS A 23 10.68 17.45 -5.31
C LYS A 23 11.32 16.76 -4.11
N LYS A 24 10.57 16.63 -3.01
CA LYS A 24 11.06 16.07 -1.75
C LYS A 24 11.25 14.55 -1.78
N VAL A 25 10.39 13.82 -2.51
CA VAL A 25 10.38 12.34 -2.48
C VAL A 25 10.96 11.70 -3.74
N LYS A 26 11.16 12.46 -4.83
CA LYS A 26 11.57 11.95 -6.14
C LYS A 26 12.79 11.02 -6.05
N SER A 27 13.87 11.47 -5.43
CA SER A 27 15.13 10.72 -5.37
C SER A 27 14.93 9.33 -4.73
N ASP A 28 14.24 9.27 -3.59
CA ASP A 28 14.04 8.02 -2.86
C ASP A 28 13.07 7.08 -3.59
N CYS A 29 12.00 7.63 -4.16
CA CYS A 29 11.06 6.86 -4.95
C CYS A 29 11.74 6.28 -6.20
N LEU A 30 12.52 7.07 -6.93
CA LEU A 30 13.23 6.60 -8.12
C LEU A 30 14.29 5.55 -7.79
N LYS A 31 15.07 5.74 -6.71
CA LYS A 31 16.03 4.73 -6.23
C LYS A 31 15.33 3.41 -5.94
N PHE A 32 14.21 3.47 -5.22
CA PHE A 32 13.44 2.27 -4.92
C PHE A 32 12.87 1.63 -6.20
N ILE A 33 12.24 2.41 -7.10
CA ILE A 33 11.68 1.88 -8.36
C ILE A 33 12.78 1.21 -9.18
N THR A 34 13.95 1.85 -9.32
CA THR A 34 15.08 1.28 -10.07
C THR A 34 15.61 -0.01 -9.45
N SER A 35 15.59 -0.13 -8.12
CA SER A 35 15.98 -1.39 -7.43
C SER A 35 15.01 -2.54 -7.66
N GLN A 36 13.79 -2.27 -8.13
CA GLN A 36 12.79 -3.29 -8.47
C GLN A 36 12.80 -3.67 -9.95
N GLU A 37 13.60 -2.97 -10.77
CA GLU A 37 13.72 -3.26 -12.20
C GLU A 37 14.66 -4.44 -12.45
N THR A 38 14.32 -5.21 -13.45
CA THR A 38 15.20 -6.29 -13.97
C THR A 38 15.79 -5.87 -15.33
N SER A 39 16.68 -6.68 -15.87
CA SER A 39 17.23 -6.46 -17.23
C SER A 39 16.14 -6.48 -18.32
N LYS A 40 15.04 -7.21 -18.08
CA LYS A 40 13.94 -7.39 -19.05
C LYS A 40 12.75 -6.48 -18.79
N GLU A 41 12.54 -6.04 -17.55
CA GLU A 41 11.37 -5.26 -17.13
C GLU A 41 11.79 -3.95 -16.51
N LYS A 42 11.44 -2.85 -17.14
CA LYS A 42 11.68 -1.49 -16.65
C LYS A 42 10.38 -0.72 -16.53
N PHE A 43 10.26 0.09 -15.48
CA PHE A 43 9.12 0.98 -15.33
C PHE A 43 9.21 2.16 -16.30
N SER A 44 8.21 2.33 -17.16
CA SER A 44 8.07 3.50 -18.02
C SER A 44 7.42 4.66 -17.26
N ASN A 45 7.69 5.90 -17.71
CA ASN A 45 6.99 7.10 -17.21
C ASN A 45 6.95 7.26 -15.68
N LYS A 46 8.05 6.92 -14.98
CA LYS A 46 8.15 6.97 -13.50
C LYS A 46 7.70 8.30 -12.91
N ASP A 47 8.16 9.42 -13.47
CA ASP A 47 7.79 10.76 -13.02
C ASP A 47 6.29 11.04 -13.16
N LYS A 48 5.68 10.62 -14.29
CA LYS A 48 4.24 10.75 -14.52
C LYS A 48 3.43 9.90 -13.55
N MET A 49 3.86 8.65 -13.30
CA MET A 49 3.23 7.76 -12.33
C MET A 49 3.24 8.39 -10.92
N LEU A 50 4.38 8.92 -10.48
CA LEU A 50 4.51 9.57 -9.19
C LEU A 50 3.61 10.81 -9.09
N LYS A 51 3.69 11.74 -10.07
CA LYS A 51 2.97 13.03 -10.03
C LYS A 51 1.47 12.88 -10.21
N SER A 52 1.03 12.03 -11.16
CA SER A 52 -0.38 11.96 -11.56
C SER A 52 -1.21 10.94 -10.79
N PHE A 53 -0.57 9.98 -10.11
CA PHE A 53 -1.29 8.92 -9.41
C PHE A 53 -0.87 8.77 -7.94
N LEU A 54 0.40 8.45 -7.66
CA LEU A 54 0.78 8.02 -6.32
C LEU A 54 0.81 9.16 -5.31
N ILE A 55 1.30 10.34 -5.68
CA ILE A 55 1.30 11.50 -4.80
C ILE A 55 -0.13 11.96 -4.50
N PRO A 56 -1.05 12.15 -5.48
CA PRO A 56 -2.45 12.45 -5.19
C PRO A 56 -3.14 11.44 -4.26
N VAL A 57 -2.88 10.14 -4.45
CA VAL A 57 -3.38 9.10 -3.55
C VAL A 57 -2.82 9.28 -2.13
N CYS A 58 -1.54 9.60 -1.98
CA CYS A 58 -0.93 9.85 -0.67
C CYS A 58 -1.53 11.09 0.02
N PHE A 59 -1.84 12.16 -0.71
CA PHE A 59 -2.56 13.32 -0.17
C PHE A 59 -3.95 12.93 0.35
N TRP A 60 -4.67 12.09 -0.42
CA TRP A 60 -5.98 11.61 0.01
C TRP A 60 -5.88 10.73 1.27
N ILE A 61 -4.92 9.79 1.32
CA ILE A 61 -4.67 8.95 2.50
C ILE A 61 -4.31 9.83 3.71
N ALA A 62 -3.37 10.75 3.57
CA ALA A 62 -2.94 11.65 4.64
C ALA A 62 -4.08 12.51 5.19
N LYS A 63 -4.98 12.98 4.32
CA LYS A 63 -6.18 13.72 4.74
C LYS A 63 -7.15 12.85 5.57
N LYS A 64 -7.23 11.55 5.29
CA LYS A 64 -8.12 10.61 6.01
C LYS A 64 -7.46 10.06 7.27
N ALA A 65 -6.15 9.87 7.26
CA ALA A 65 -5.40 9.43 8.43
C ALA A 65 -5.34 10.55 9.46
N ASN A 66 -5.83 10.30 10.66
CA ASN A 66 -5.56 11.17 11.79
C ASN A 66 -4.61 10.45 12.75
N ASN A 67 -3.71 11.18 13.39
CA ASN A 67 -2.68 10.59 14.27
C ASN A 67 -3.23 9.97 15.56
N LYS A 68 -4.54 10.02 15.78
CA LYS A 68 -5.18 9.50 17.00
C LYS A 68 -5.58 8.02 16.88
N LYS A 69 -5.82 7.54 15.66
CA LYS A 69 -6.22 6.14 15.41
C LYS A 69 -5.57 5.60 14.14
N PRO A 70 -5.18 4.32 14.11
CA PRO A 70 -4.67 3.70 12.89
C PRO A 70 -5.70 3.77 11.76
N TYR A 71 -5.26 4.21 10.58
CA TYR A 71 -6.05 4.22 9.37
C TYR A 71 -5.62 3.07 8.47
N PHE A 72 -6.53 2.18 8.13
CA PHE A 72 -6.25 1.01 7.32
C PHE A 72 -6.56 1.28 5.85
N VAL A 73 -5.60 0.99 4.99
CA VAL A 73 -5.73 1.10 3.53
C VAL A 73 -5.52 -0.27 2.92
N GLY A 74 -6.54 -0.80 2.25
CA GLY A 74 -6.45 -2.04 1.50
C GLY A 74 -5.98 -1.80 0.07
N LEU A 75 -4.96 -2.55 -0.38
CA LEU A 75 -4.49 -2.57 -1.76
C LEU A 75 -4.75 -3.95 -2.35
N ALA A 76 -5.67 -4.04 -3.29
CA ALA A 76 -6.03 -5.27 -3.99
C ALA A 76 -5.57 -5.24 -5.45
N GLY A 77 -5.32 -6.40 -6.03
CA GLY A 77 -4.95 -6.56 -7.44
C GLY A 77 -4.44 -7.98 -7.72
N GLY A 78 -4.40 -8.38 -8.96
CA GLY A 78 -3.89 -9.69 -9.40
C GLY A 78 -2.42 -9.94 -9.07
N GLN A 79 -1.97 -11.16 -9.23
CA GLN A 79 -0.57 -11.52 -9.11
C GLN A 79 0.26 -10.78 -10.19
N GLY A 80 1.46 -10.32 -9.85
CA GLY A 80 2.33 -9.62 -10.81
C GLY A 80 1.97 -8.14 -11.07
N THR A 81 0.87 -7.60 -10.55
CA THR A 81 0.44 -6.21 -10.81
C THR A 81 1.24 -5.13 -10.06
N GLY A 82 2.33 -5.48 -9.40
CA GLY A 82 3.19 -4.51 -8.71
C GLY A 82 2.66 -3.99 -7.38
N LYS A 83 1.71 -4.68 -6.72
CA LYS A 83 1.16 -4.27 -5.40
C LYS A 83 2.25 -3.95 -4.37
N THR A 84 3.24 -4.83 -4.26
CA THR A 84 4.35 -4.67 -3.30
C THR A 84 5.17 -3.41 -3.60
N THR A 85 5.43 -3.14 -4.87
CA THR A 85 6.16 -1.96 -5.32
C THR A 85 5.36 -0.68 -5.04
N ILE A 86 4.08 -0.66 -5.44
CA ILE A 86 3.17 0.47 -5.21
C ILE A 86 3.03 0.78 -3.71
N SER A 87 2.79 -0.23 -2.87
CA SER A 87 2.66 -0.05 -1.42
C SER A 87 3.95 0.49 -0.78
N SER A 88 5.12 0.09 -1.29
CA SER A 88 6.40 0.61 -0.81
C SER A 88 6.62 2.06 -1.21
N ILE A 89 6.26 2.45 -2.43
CA ILE A 89 6.34 3.86 -2.87
C ILE A 89 5.39 4.73 -2.05
N ILE A 90 4.15 4.28 -1.84
CA ILE A 90 3.18 4.97 -0.98
C ILE A 90 3.75 5.15 0.43
N LYS A 91 4.36 4.11 1.01
CA LYS A 91 5.03 4.20 2.32
C LYS A 91 6.12 5.27 2.32
N ILE A 92 7.02 5.28 1.33
CA ILE A 92 8.09 6.28 1.22
C ILE A 92 7.51 7.70 1.21
N ILE A 93 6.47 7.95 0.42
CA ILE A 93 5.84 9.26 0.30
C ILE A 93 5.19 9.68 1.63
N LEU A 94 4.41 8.79 2.24
CA LEU A 94 3.69 9.08 3.49
C LEU A 94 4.66 9.33 4.65
N GLU A 95 5.74 8.58 4.76
CA GLU A 95 6.73 8.76 5.82
C GLU A 95 7.61 9.99 5.60
N LYS A 96 8.09 10.22 4.36
CA LYS A 96 9.04 11.31 4.09
C LYS A 96 8.40 12.67 4.00
N TYR A 97 7.24 12.78 3.36
CA TYR A 97 6.58 14.07 3.17
C TYR A 97 5.57 14.36 4.27
N PHE A 98 4.66 13.40 4.54
CA PHE A 98 3.58 13.60 5.52
C PHE A 98 3.96 13.25 6.96
N LYS A 99 5.15 12.68 7.19
CA LYS A 99 5.62 12.26 8.52
C LYS A 99 4.72 11.26 9.23
N LEU A 100 3.95 10.49 8.46
CA LEU A 100 3.09 9.43 8.99
C LEU A 100 3.91 8.16 9.20
N LYS A 101 3.65 7.44 10.30
CA LYS A 101 4.23 6.12 10.54
C LYS A 101 3.43 5.07 9.76
N VAL A 102 4.06 4.32 8.87
CA VAL A 102 3.39 3.38 7.97
C VAL A 102 3.90 1.96 8.17
N PHE A 103 2.99 1.05 8.46
CA PHE A 103 3.24 -0.38 8.49
C PHE A 103 2.62 -1.05 7.27
N LYS A 104 3.38 -1.93 6.62
CA LYS A 104 2.91 -2.78 5.53
C LYS A 104 2.66 -4.17 6.06
N ILE A 105 1.54 -4.74 5.69
CA ILE A 105 1.14 -6.10 6.04
C ILE A 105 0.61 -6.76 4.77
N SER A 106 1.01 -7.98 4.52
CA SER A 106 0.44 -8.80 3.47
C SER A 106 -0.58 -9.78 4.07
N ILE A 107 -1.63 -10.09 3.32
CA ILE A 107 -2.54 -11.17 3.69
C ILE A 107 -1.79 -12.50 3.76
N ASP A 108 -0.70 -12.64 3.00
CA ASP A 108 0.15 -13.82 2.98
C ASP A 108 0.95 -14.03 4.28
N ASP A 109 1.10 -12.98 5.11
CA ASP A 109 1.72 -13.09 6.44
C ASP A 109 0.85 -13.88 7.43
N PHE A 110 -0.43 -14.10 7.10
CA PHE A 110 -1.40 -14.80 7.93
C PHE A 110 -1.71 -16.23 7.47
N TYR A 111 -0.88 -16.81 6.61
CA TYR A 111 -1.03 -18.24 6.32
C TYR A 111 -0.73 -19.10 7.55
N LYS A 112 -1.54 -20.16 7.71
CA LYS A 112 -1.23 -21.24 8.63
C LYS A 112 0.15 -21.82 8.34
N THR A 113 0.83 -22.27 9.37
CA THR A 113 2.15 -22.92 9.23
C THR A 113 2.08 -24.14 8.30
N ARG A 114 3.21 -24.55 7.75
CA ARG A 114 3.27 -25.75 6.92
C ARG A 114 2.76 -26.99 7.67
N LYS A 115 3.08 -27.11 8.97
CA LYS A 115 2.64 -28.22 9.83
C LYS A 115 1.11 -28.25 9.96
N GLU A 116 0.49 -27.11 10.22
CA GLU A 116 -0.97 -27.00 10.32
C GLU A 116 -1.64 -27.31 8.99
N ARG A 117 -1.12 -26.78 7.87
CA ARG A 117 -1.66 -27.10 6.53
C ARG A 117 -1.50 -28.57 6.19
N SER A 118 -0.38 -29.23 6.56
CA SER A 118 -0.20 -30.66 6.39
C SER A 118 -1.24 -31.46 7.19
N SER A 119 -1.48 -31.07 8.44
CA SER A 119 -2.53 -31.70 9.25
C SER A 119 -3.93 -31.54 8.63
N LEU A 120 -4.25 -30.35 8.13
CA LEU A 120 -5.52 -30.08 7.45
C LEU A 120 -5.63 -30.83 6.12
N SER A 121 -4.53 -30.95 5.39
CA SER A 121 -4.47 -31.70 4.14
C SER A 121 -4.81 -33.19 4.36
N ASN A 122 -4.29 -33.78 5.43
CA ASN A 122 -4.55 -35.21 5.77
C ASN A 122 -5.95 -35.45 6.34
N LYS A 123 -6.51 -34.45 7.07
CA LYS A 123 -7.78 -34.62 7.79
C LYS A 123 -9.02 -34.17 7.01
N VAL A 124 -8.85 -33.20 6.12
CA VAL A 124 -9.98 -32.54 5.46
C VAL A 124 -9.90 -32.68 3.94
N HIS A 125 -8.87 -32.10 3.30
CA HIS A 125 -8.73 -32.16 1.84
C HIS A 125 -7.27 -31.87 1.40
N PRO A 126 -6.72 -32.67 0.46
CA PRO A 126 -5.32 -32.54 -0.01
C PRO A 126 -4.93 -31.13 -0.48
N MET A 127 -5.87 -30.37 -1.08
CA MET A 127 -5.60 -28.99 -1.55
C MET A 127 -5.21 -28.03 -0.42
N LEU A 128 -5.56 -28.31 0.85
CA LEU A 128 -5.21 -27.45 1.99
C LEU A 128 -3.71 -27.41 2.30
N MET A 129 -2.93 -28.24 1.64
CA MET A 129 -1.45 -28.13 1.67
C MET A 129 -0.96 -26.89 0.92
N THR A 130 -1.67 -26.50 -0.15
CA THR A 130 -1.30 -25.38 -1.02
C THR A 130 -1.79 -24.05 -0.44
N ARG A 131 -0.94 -23.01 -0.49
CA ARG A 131 -1.33 -21.66 -0.13
C ARG A 131 -2.34 -21.09 -1.14
N GLY A 132 -3.20 -20.18 -0.68
CA GLY A 132 -4.21 -19.52 -1.53
C GLY A 132 -5.58 -20.19 -1.53
N VAL A 133 -5.67 -21.44 -1.06
CA VAL A 133 -6.95 -22.14 -0.90
C VAL A 133 -7.70 -21.61 0.32
N PRO A 134 -9.05 -21.41 0.25
CA PRO A 134 -9.86 -21.06 1.41
C PRO A 134 -9.60 -22.03 2.59
N GLY A 135 -9.46 -21.45 3.81
CA GLY A 135 -9.12 -22.25 5.01
C GLY A 135 -7.64 -22.35 5.32
N THR A 136 -6.74 -21.92 4.42
CA THR A 136 -5.28 -21.95 4.65
C THR A 136 -4.73 -20.72 5.36
N HIS A 137 -5.54 -19.64 5.51
CA HIS A 137 -5.20 -18.49 6.33
C HIS A 137 -5.64 -18.67 7.79
N ASP A 138 -4.88 -18.15 8.72
CA ASP A 138 -5.28 -18.03 10.12
C ASP A 138 -6.08 -16.73 10.33
N VAL A 139 -7.38 -16.83 10.07
CA VAL A 139 -8.32 -15.71 10.19
C VAL A 139 -8.38 -15.18 11.63
N LYS A 140 -8.17 -16.04 12.64
CA LYS A 140 -8.20 -15.66 14.05
C LYS A 140 -7.04 -14.72 14.36
N ILE A 141 -5.81 -15.10 14.02
CA ILE A 141 -4.62 -14.25 14.20
C ILE A 141 -4.78 -12.93 13.45
N MET A 142 -5.30 -12.97 12.21
CA MET A 142 -5.53 -11.76 11.42
C MET A 142 -6.53 -10.81 12.10
N LEU A 143 -7.67 -11.32 12.57
CA LEU A 143 -8.68 -10.51 13.27
C LEU A 143 -8.14 -9.94 14.58
N ASP A 144 -7.41 -10.74 15.37
CA ASP A 144 -6.81 -10.29 16.62
C ASP A 144 -5.75 -9.21 16.39
N PHE A 145 -4.96 -9.33 15.33
CA PHE A 145 -4.01 -8.30 14.92
C PHE A 145 -4.72 -6.96 14.65
N PHE A 146 -5.78 -6.96 13.83
CA PHE A 146 -6.51 -5.74 13.51
C PHE A 146 -7.25 -5.15 14.72
N LYS A 147 -7.83 -5.98 15.59
CA LYS A 147 -8.46 -5.53 16.85
C LYS A 147 -7.45 -4.84 17.77
N LYS A 148 -6.30 -5.48 18.00
CA LYS A 148 -5.22 -4.91 18.84
C LYS A 148 -4.66 -3.61 18.25
N SER A 149 -4.55 -3.53 16.92
CA SER A 149 -4.07 -2.31 16.25
C SER A 149 -5.03 -1.12 16.37
N LYS A 150 -6.34 -1.34 16.51
CA LYS A 150 -7.33 -0.27 16.70
C LYS A 150 -7.31 0.34 18.08
N ASN A 151 -6.80 -0.38 19.08
CA ASN A 151 -6.85 -0.01 20.49
C ASN A 151 -5.53 0.64 20.98
N LYS A 152 -4.58 0.86 20.09
CA LYS A 152 -3.34 1.60 20.33
C LYS A 152 -3.40 3.00 19.73
#